data_82a85a5e05e8932e4605d96ee1298b72
#
_entry.id   82a85a5e05e8932e4605d96ee1298b72
#
_cell.length_a   1.000
_cell.length_b   1.000
_cell.length_c   1.000
_cell.angle_alpha   90.00
_cell.angle_beta   90.00
_cell.angle_gamma   90.00
#
_symmetry.space_group_name_H-M   'P 1'
#
loop_
_entity.id
_entity.type
_entity.pdbx_description
1 polymer ?
#
loop_
_entity_poly.entity_id
_entity_poly.type
_entity_poly.pdbx_seq_one_letter_code
_entity_poly.pdbx_strand_id
1 'polypeptide(L)'
;QHAERRFNKALTEGELVDFNDLLSMLNSETRMNGGNHTRANTEDLLIATCGAGLVRASASIKQVVYSCLGEHSEKPWEVRRRLELLYGDVKRVELFARESWPGWDRWGNQCESSVEMHSGKFITREGI
;
A
#
# COMPACT_ATOMS: atom_id res chain seq x y z
N GLN A 1 14.96 5.05 3.99
CA GLN A 1 14.62 6.35 4.63
C GLN A 1 15.37 7.52 3.98
N HIS A 2 16.69 7.42 3.70
CA HIS A 2 17.46 8.55 3.13
C HIS A 2 17.16 8.78 1.64
N ALA A 3 17.05 7.72 0.87
CA ALA A 3 16.72 7.75 -0.56
C ALA A 3 15.28 8.21 -0.79
N GLU A 4 14.34 7.70 0.00
CA GLU A 4 12.93 8.07 -0.06
C GLU A 4 12.69 9.55 0.27
N ARG A 5 13.39 10.09 1.29
CA ARG A 5 13.34 11.52 1.60
C ARG A 5 13.88 12.39 0.46
N ARG A 6 14.96 11.96 -0.21
CA ARG A 6 15.51 12.68 -1.37
C ARG A 6 14.55 12.65 -2.56
N PHE A 7 13.95 11.49 -2.85
CA PHE A 7 12.97 11.33 -3.93
C PHE A 7 11.73 12.19 -3.69
N ASN A 8 11.13 12.11 -2.50
CA ASN A 8 9.96 12.90 -2.15
C ASN A 8 10.27 14.41 -2.15
N LYS A 9 11.46 14.80 -1.72
CA LYS A 9 11.92 16.19 -1.79
C LYS A 9 12.06 16.66 -3.23
N ALA A 10 12.70 15.88 -4.10
CA ALA A 10 12.86 16.19 -5.52
C ALA A 10 11.50 16.33 -6.24
N LEU A 11 10.53 15.44 -5.95
CA LEU A 11 9.18 15.55 -6.49
C LEU A 11 8.46 16.83 -6.03
N THR A 12 8.66 17.25 -4.79
CA THR A 12 8.03 18.45 -4.22
C THR A 12 8.66 19.73 -4.73
N GLU A 13 9.96 19.74 -4.96
CA GLU A 13 10.73 20.91 -5.42
C GLU A 13 10.83 21.00 -6.95
N GLY A 14 10.28 20.01 -7.68
CA GLY A 14 10.31 19.99 -9.15
C GLY A 14 11.70 19.76 -9.74
N GLU A 15 12.63 19.22 -8.96
CA GLU A 15 13.95 18.83 -9.44
C GLU A 15 13.88 17.65 -10.40
N LEU A 16 14.64 17.72 -11.50
CA LEU A 16 14.87 16.58 -12.39
C LEU A 16 15.71 15.54 -11.65
N VAL A 17 15.09 14.41 -11.30
CA VAL A 17 15.80 13.25 -10.78
C VAL A 17 16.47 12.54 -11.94
N ASP A 18 17.79 12.39 -11.92
CA ASP A 18 18.50 11.63 -12.93
C ASP A 18 18.01 10.16 -12.91
N PHE A 19 17.75 9.61 -14.10
CA PHE A 19 17.32 8.23 -14.28
C PHE A 19 18.30 7.22 -13.62
N ASN A 20 19.59 7.50 -13.65
CA ASN A 20 20.60 6.67 -13.02
C ASN A 20 20.52 6.72 -11.49
N ASP A 21 20.21 7.88 -10.91
CA ASP A 21 19.95 8.02 -9.48
C ASP A 21 18.71 7.24 -9.08
N LEU A 22 17.63 7.34 -9.87
CA LEU A 22 16.41 6.58 -9.64
C LEU A 22 16.65 5.06 -9.73
N LEU A 23 17.40 4.62 -10.74
CA LEU A 23 17.75 3.21 -10.92
C LEU A 23 18.66 2.70 -9.81
N SER A 24 19.62 3.51 -9.37
CA SER A 24 20.49 3.19 -8.22
C SER A 24 19.68 3.07 -6.93
N MET A 25 18.71 3.95 -6.70
CA MET A 25 17.82 3.89 -5.55
C MET A 25 16.97 2.61 -5.57
N LEU A 26 16.37 2.28 -6.71
CA LEU A 26 15.57 1.06 -6.88
C LEU A 26 16.43 -0.21 -6.66
N ASN A 27 17.65 -0.24 -7.17
CA ASN A 27 18.54 -1.40 -7.04
C ASN A 27 19.14 -1.54 -5.64
N SER A 28 19.40 -0.43 -4.94
CA SER A 28 20.02 -0.47 -3.60
C SER A 28 19.04 -0.82 -2.50
N GLU A 29 17.75 -0.59 -2.71
CA GLU A 29 16.71 -0.77 -1.69
C GLU A 29 15.75 -1.92 -1.97
N THR A 30 15.89 -2.62 -3.09
CA THR A 30 15.10 -3.83 -3.35
C THR A 30 15.56 -4.98 -2.49
N ARG A 31 14.72 -5.39 -1.56
CA ARG A 31 14.98 -6.56 -0.73
C ARG A 31 14.78 -7.85 -1.55
N MET A 32 15.75 -8.72 -1.49
CA MET A 32 15.62 -10.07 -2.03
C MET A 32 15.19 -11.02 -0.92
N ASN A 33 14.08 -11.72 -1.13
CA ASN A 33 13.61 -12.79 -0.27
C ASN A 33 14.32 -14.12 -0.60
N GLY A 34 14.18 -15.11 0.26
CA GLY A 34 14.72 -16.44 0.04
C GLY A 34 14.11 -17.13 -1.18
N GLY A 35 14.88 -18.01 -1.83
CA GLY A 35 14.42 -18.87 -2.92
C GLY A 35 15.50 -19.87 -3.29
N ASN A 36 15.10 -21.02 -3.87
CA ASN A 36 16.04 -22.11 -4.18
C ASN A 36 16.90 -21.83 -5.43
N HIS A 37 16.34 -21.17 -6.44
CA HIS A 37 17.03 -20.84 -7.69
C HIS A 37 17.20 -19.34 -7.88
N THR A 38 16.15 -18.57 -7.62
CA THR A 38 16.16 -17.11 -7.67
C THR A 38 15.62 -16.53 -6.37
N ARG A 39 15.97 -15.29 -6.07
CA ARG A 39 15.43 -14.58 -4.92
C ARG A 39 14.28 -13.69 -5.38
N ALA A 40 13.11 -13.81 -4.75
CA ALA A 40 11.99 -12.96 -5.04
C ALA A 40 12.25 -11.54 -4.51
N ASN A 41 11.95 -10.54 -5.35
CA ASN A 41 11.97 -9.12 -5.00
C ASN A 41 10.61 -8.46 -5.27
N THR A 42 9.57 -9.26 -5.43
CA THR A 42 8.19 -8.84 -5.68
C THR A 42 7.25 -9.50 -4.70
N GLU A 43 6.13 -8.85 -4.45
CA GLU A 43 4.96 -9.43 -3.76
C GLU A 43 3.74 -9.29 -4.66
N ASP A 44 2.91 -10.33 -4.70
CA ASP A 44 1.67 -10.31 -5.46
C ASP A 44 0.53 -9.71 -4.63
N LEU A 45 -0.22 -8.79 -5.22
CA LEU A 45 -1.49 -8.32 -4.68
C LEU A 45 -2.63 -9.08 -5.36
N LEU A 46 -3.34 -9.90 -4.58
CA LEU A 46 -4.50 -10.65 -5.05
C LEU A 46 -5.77 -9.83 -4.84
N ILE A 47 -6.58 -9.73 -5.87
CA ILE A 47 -7.92 -9.12 -5.80
C ILE A 47 -8.95 -10.24 -5.88
N ALA A 48 -9.77 -10.37 -4.84
CA ALA A 48 -10.88 -11.30 -4.79
C ALA A 48 -12.20 -10.53 -4.69
N THR A 49 -13.27 -11.09 -5.24
CA THR A 49 -14.60 -10.50 -5.18
C THR A 49 -15.59 -11.48 -4.57
N CYS A 50 -16.60 -10.97 -3.90
CA CYS A 50 -17.74 -11.74 -3.40
C CYS A 50 -19.02 -11.12 -3.97
N GLY A 51 -19.87 -11.96 -4.57
CA GLY A 51 -21.06 -11.49 -5.29
C GLY A 51 -20.71 -10.71 -6.56
N ALA A 52 -21.45 -9.64 -6.82
CA ALA A 52 -21.26 -8.82 -8.03
C ALA A 52 -19.95 -8.01 -8.03
N GLY A 53 -19.29 -7.91 -6.87
CA GLY A 53 -18.07 -7.09 -6.70
C GLY A 53 -18.35 -5.59 -6.76
N LEU A 54 -17.28 -4.82 -6.64
CA LEU A 54 -17.33 -3.34 -6.73
C LEU A 54 -17.14 -2.89 -8.19
N VAL A 55 -17.88 -1.86 -8.57
CA VAL A 55 -17.69 -1.21 -9.88
C VAL A 55 -16.41 -0.39 -9.84
N ARG A 56 -15.59 -0.51 -10.88
CA ARG A 56 -14.37 0.28 -11.00
C ARG A 56 -14.69 1.74 -11.30
N ALA A 57 -14.10 2.65 -10.52
CA ALA A 57 -14.15 4.09 -10.79
C ALA A 57 -13.17 4.51 -11.89
N SER A 58 -12.07 3.74 -12.06
CA SER A 58 -11.06 4.01 -13.09
C SER A 58 -10.61 2.71 -13.76
N ALA A 59 -10.44 2.75 -15.07
CA ALA A 59 -9.87 1.67 -15.88
C ALA A 59 -8.39 1.86 -16.22
N SER A 60 -7.78 2.99 -15.80
CA SER A 60 -6.41 3.37 -16.19
C SER A 60 -5.35 3.05 -15.13
N ILE A 61 -5.73 2.35 -14.05
CA ILE A 61 -4.79 2.03 -12.96
C ILE A 61 -3.85 0.92 -13.42
N LYS A 62 -2.55 1.23 -13.42
CA LYS A 62 -1.51 0.28 -13.80
C LYS A 62 -1.30 -0.76 -12.70
N GLN A 63 -1.02 -1.99 -13.10
CA GLN A 63 -0.88 -3.14 -12.19
C GLN A 63 0.42 -3.08 -11.37
N VAL A 64 1.55 -2.79 -12.00
CA VAL A 64 2.86 -2.84 -11.34
C VAL A 64 3.06 -1.61 -10.46
N VAL A 65 3.46 -1.84 -9.22
CA VAL A 65 3.89 -0.82 -8.25
C VAL A 65 5.39 -0.97 -8.02
N TYR A 66 6.12 0.12 -8.19
CA TYR A 66 7.52 0.23 -7.76
C TYR A 66 7.55 1.12 -6.53
N SER A 67 8.13 0.65 -5.46
CA SER A 67 8.28 1.41 -4.22
C SER A 67 9.58 1.06 -3.54
N CYS A 68 10.13 2.03 -2.80
CA CYS A 68 11.25 1.77 -1.91
C CYS A 68 10.84 0.81 -0.80
N LEU A 69 11.82 0.05 -0.31
CA LEU A 69 11.61 -0.84 0.82
C LEU A 69 11.35 -0.02 2.09
N GLY A 70 10.21 -0.26 2.73
CA GLY A 70 9.89 0.25 4.05
C GLY A 70 10.42 -0.66 5.17
N GLU A 71 9.80 -0.57 6.34
CA GLU A 71 10.07 -1.47 7.45
C GLU A 71 9.66 -2.92 7.12
N HIS A 72 10.13 -3.87 7.95
CA HIS A 72 9.80 -5.28 7.73
C HIS A 72 8.28 -5.49 7.63
N SER A 73 7.83 -6.12 6.55
CA SER A 73 6.41 -6.40 6.23
C SER A 73 5.53 -5.16 6.02
N GLU A 74 6.08 -3.97 5.97
CA GLU A 74 5.35 -2.77 5.59
C GLU A 74 4.95 -2.84 4.12
N LYS A 75 3.69 -2.51 3.84
CA LYS A 75 3.17 -2.46 2.47
C LYS A 75 3.31 -1.05 1.90
N PRO A 76 3.67 -0.91 0.62
CA PRO A 76 3.79 0.41 0.00
C PRO A 76 2.48 1.19 0.10
N TRP A 77 2.54 2.45 0.51
CA TRP A 77 1.37 3.33 0.59
C TRP A 77 0.70 3.54 -0.78
N GLU A 78 1.47 3.40 -1.86
CA GLU A 78 1.00 3.49 -3.24
C GLU A 78 -0.08 2.45 -3.55
N VAL A 79 -0.06 1.30 -2.89
CA VAL A 79 -1.09 0.27 -3.03
C VAL A 79 -2.44 0.80 -2.55
N ARG A 80 -2.49 1.42 -1.35
CA ARG A 80 -3.71 2.03 -0.82
C ARG A 80 -4.22 3.11 -1.77
N ARG A 81 -3.32 3.99 -2.23
CA ARG A 81 -3.68 5.05 -3.17
C ARG A 81 -4.25 4.52 -4.50
N ARG A 82 -3.68 3.44 -5.04
CA ARG A 82 -4.21 2.79 -6.26
C ARG A 82 -5.57 2.18 -6.03
N LEU A 83 -5.83 1.55 -4.88
CA LEU A 83 -7.15 1.01 -4.53
C LEU A 83 -8.20 2.12 -4.40
N GLU A 84 -7.84 3.27 -3.84
CA GLU A 84 -8.70 4.45 -3.80
C GLU A 84 -9.08 4.94 -5.20
N LEU A 85 -8.10 5.05 -6.08
CA LEU A 85 -8.33 5.46 -7.47
C LEU A 85 -9.13 4.43 -8.26
N LEU A 86 -8.91 3.14 -7.97
CA LEU A 86 -9.58 2.04 -8.68
C LEU A 86 -11.06 1.95 -8.33
N TYR A 87 -11.43 2.14 -7.06
CA TYR A 87 -12.80 1.93 -6.59
C TYR A 87 -13.53 3.21 -6.14
N GLY A 88 -12.87 4.37 -6.16
CA GLY A 88 -13.47 5.65 -5.79
C GLY A 88 -13.86 5.73 -4.32
N ASP A 89 -14.93 6.43 -4.02
CA ASP A 89 -15.42 6.65 -2.65
C ASP A 89 -16.27 5.47 -2.19
N VAL A 90 -15.61 4.48 -1.58
CA VAL A 90 -16.23 3.30 -0.96
C VAL A 90 -15.68 3.13 0.46
N LYS A 91 -16.43 2.49 1.34
CA LYS A 91 -15.95 2.12 2.67
C LYS A 91 -14.79 1.13 2.54
N ARG A 92 -13.71 1.38 3.28
CA ARG A 92 -12.49 0.57 3.26
C ARG A 92 -12.10 0.23 4.68
N VAL A 93 -11.59 -0.98 4.86
CA VAL A 93 -10.96 -1.40 6.10
C VAL A 93 -9.63 -2.07 5.79
N GLU A 94 -8.59 -1.69 6.51
CA GLU A 94 -7.31 -2.37 6.48
C GLU A 94 -7.20 -3.32 7.67
N LEU A 95 -7.00 -4.59 7.39
CA LEU A 95 -6.77 -5.61 8.41
C LEU A 95 -5.27 -5.73 8.68
N PHE A 96 -4.92 -5.94 9.96
CA PHE A 96 -3.53 -5.94 10.43
C PHE A 96 -2.81 -4.62 10.15
N ALA A 97 -3.59 -3.52 10.23
CA ALA A 97 -3.08 -2.18 10.03
C ALA A 97 -1.98 -1.83 11.04
N ARG A 98 -0.94 -1.17 10.57
CA ARG A 98 0.19 -0.71 11.38
C ARG A 98 0.11 0.78 11.70
N GLU A 99 -0.67 1.51 10.92
CA GLU A 99 -0.83 2.96 11.02
C GLU A 99 -2.26 3.38 10.62
N SER A 100 -2.59 4.61 10.91
CA SER A 100 -3.84 5.23 10.48
C SER A 100 -3.67 5.80 9.08
N TRP A 101 -4.62 5.51 8.17
CA TRP A 101 -4.67 6.10 6.85
C TRP A 101 -5.99 6.85 6.64
N PRO A 102 -5.97 8.11 6.16
CA PRO A 102 -7.19 8.88 5.96
C PRO A 102 -8.20 8.19 5.03
N GLY A 103 -9.46 8.11 5.45
CA GLY A 103 -10.54 7.47 4.69
C GLY A 103 -10.55 5.94 4.72
N TRP A 104 -9.74 5.33 5.60
CA TRP A 104 -9.72 3.90 5.83
C TRP A 104 -10.04 3.58 7.28
N ASP A 105 -10.95 2.66 7.48
CA ASP A 105 -11.08 1.97 8.75
C ASP A 105 -9.89 1.02 8.94
N ARG A 106 -9.57 0.73 10.18
CA ARG A 106 -8.40 -0.09 10.53
C ARG A 106 -8.70 -1.05 11.66
N TRP A 107 -8.12 -2.23 11.54
CA TRP A 107 -8.10 -3.23 12.59
C TRP A 107 -6.72 -3.87 12.65
N GLY A 108 -6.09 -3.85 13.83
CA GLY A 108 -4.73 -4.38 14.01
C GLY A 108 -4.26 -4.23 15.46
N ASN A 109 -3.07 -4.73 15.73
CA ASN A 109 -2.44 -4.67 17.05
C ASN A 109 -1.30 -3.64 17.15
N GLN A 110 -0.94 -2.97 16.05
CA GLN A 110 0.13 -1.97 16.01
C GLN A 110 -0.40 -0.53 15.97
N CYS A 111 -1.70 -0.36 15.78
CA CYS A 111 -2.37 0.93 15.87
C CYS A 111 -3.73 0.76 16.55
N GLU A 112 -4.30 1.86 17.03
CA GLU A 112 -5.65 1.85 17.58
C GLU A 112 -6.66 1.49 16.48
N SER A 113 -7.47 0.44 16.71
CA SER A 113 -8.49 0.00 15.76
C SER A 113 -9.70 0.92 15.76
N SER A 114 -10.21 1.30 14.57
CA SER A 114 -11.44 2.08 14.42
C SER A 114 -12.68 1.19 14.30
N VAL A 115 -12.49 -0.10 14.07
CA VAL A 115 -13.57 -1.10 13.97
C VAL A 115 -13.32 -2.26 14.91
N GLU A 116 -14.40 -2.93 15.28
CA GLU A 116 -14.36 -4.20 16.03
C GLU A 116 -15.01 -5.30 15.20
N MET A 117 -14.56 -6.53 15.41
CA MET A 117 -15.11 -7.68 14.73
C MET A 117 -16.11 -8.40 15.64
N HIS A 118 -17.39 -8.36 15.27
CA HIS A 118 -18.46 -9.10 15.95
C HIS A 118 -19.15 -10.08 14.99
N SER A 119 -19.18 -11.35 15.32
CA SER A 119 -19.89 -12.38 14.55
C SER A 119 -19.54 -12.36 13.04
N GLY A 120 -18.26 -12.13 12.71
CA GLY A 120 -17.78 -12.07 11.33
C GLY A 120 -18.13 -10.78 10.58
N LYS A 121 -18.57 -9.73 11.28
CA LYS A 121 -18.83 -8.40 10.70
C LYS A 121 -17.96 -7.35 11.40
N PHE A 122 -17.52 -6.36 10.64
CA PHE A 122 -16.84 -5.18 11.17
C PHE A 122 -17.88 -4.12 11.54
N ILE A 123 -17.77 -3.58 12.74
CA ILE A 123 -18.63 -2.51 13.28
C ILE A 123 -17.73 -1.36 13.68
N THR A 124 -18.06 -0.14 13.27
CA THR A 124 -17.33 1.07 13.68
C THR A 124 -17.55 1.34 15.16
N ARG A 125 -16.50 1.74 15.89
CA ARG A 125 -16.57 2.03 17.34
C ARG A 125 -17.50 3.19 17.70
N GLU A 126 -17.82 4.06 16.77
CA GLU A 126 -18.77 5.17 16.97
C GLU A 126 -20.24 4.73 17.01
N GLY A 127 -20.54 3.46 16.77
CA GLY A 127 -21.89 2.90 16.72
C GLY A 127 -22.24 1.95 17.88
N ILE A 128 -21.46 1.99 18.98
CA ILE A 128 -21.73 1.21 20.21
C ILE A 128 -22.16 2.16 21.31
#